data_ed4e95833192f26b63b01a836e47188a
#
_entry.id   ed4e95833192f26b63b01a836e47188a
#
_cell.length_a   1.000
_cell.length_b   1.000
_cell.length_c   1.000
_cell.angle_alpha   90.00
_cell.angle_beta   90.00
_cell.angle_gamma   90.00
#
_symmetry.space_group_name_H-M   'P 1'
#
loop_
_entity.id
_entity.type
_entity.pdbx_description
1 polymer ?
#
loop_
_entity_poly.entity_id
_entity_poly.type
_entity_poly.pdbx_seq_one_letter_code
_entity_poly.pdbx_strand_id
1 'polypeptide(L)'
;MSKIDVAEFFATVKSKHATDIAREHAYRPALEKLLKSINPSLTVINEPRRIECGSPDFVIMRGDIPVGYVEAKDVGLDIRKMKGANKDQQQRYRDGIPNLIYTNGLDWDFYRHDSDGNSQRIADVSIGDYLMGLQSNKTSFPALEALLYD
;
A
#
# COMPACT_ATOMS: atom_id res chain seq x y z
N MET A 1 -11.01 10.43 -18.11
CA MET A 1 -10.27 10.81 -16.90
C MET A 1 -10.33 9.66 -15.89
N SER A 2 -9.20 9.14 -15.51
CA SER A 2 -9.20 8.06 -14.53
C SER A 2 -9.54 8.62 -13.15
N LYS A 3 -10.33 7.86 -12.41
CA LYS A 3 -10.75 8.22 -11.06
C LYS A 3 -10.24 7.15 -10.09
N ILE A 4 -9.67 7.59 -8.99
CA ILE A 4 -9.29 6.68 -7.91
C ILE A 4 -10.58 6.21 -7.25
N ASP A 5 -10.81 4.89 -7.24
CA ASP A 5 -12.03 4.34 -6.66
C ASP A 5 -11.68 3.43 -5.48
N VAL A 6 -11.54 4.04 -4.31
CA VAL A 6 -11.23 3.34 -3.07
C VAL A 6 -12.39 2.44 -2.66
N ALA A 7 -13.64 2.86 -2.91
CA ALA A 7 -14.81 2.05 -2.56
C ALA A 7 -14.84 0.74 -3.36
N GLU A 8 -14.52 0.79 -4.64
CA GLU A 8 -14.43 -0.43 -5.47
C GLU A 8 -13.29 -1.33 -4.96
N PHE A 9 -12.15 -0.75 -4.65
CA PHE A 9 -11.02 -1.50 -4.09
C PHE A 9 -11.43 -2.19 -2.79
N PHE A 10 -12.05 -1.46 -1.88
CA PHE A 10 -12.50 -2.03 -0.60
C PHE A 10 -13.47 -3.18 -0.81
N ALA A 11 -14.43 -3.02 -1.74
CA ALA A 11 -15.41 -4.06 -2.04
C ALA A 11 -14.72 -5.34 -2.54
N THR A 12 -13.68 -5.21 -3.36
CA THR A 12 -12.90 -6.35 -3.85
C THR A 12 -12.13 -7.03 -2.72
N VAL A 13 -11.47 -6.25 -1.86
CA VAL A 13 -10.75 -6.80 -0.70
C VAL A 13 -11.70 -7.57 0.20
N LYS A 14 -12.86 -7.00 0.50
CA LYS A 14 -13.88 -7.64 1.33
C LYS A 14 -14.36 -8.95 0.72
N SER A 15 -14.62 -8.96 -0.59
CA SER A 15 -15.05 -10.17 -1.31
C SER A 15 -13.99 -11.26 -1.25
N LYS A 16 -12.73 -10.92 -1.49
CA LYS A 16 -11.62 -11.88 -1.43
C LYS A 16 -11.42 -12.43 -0.02
N HIS A 17 -11.49 -11.58 0.99
CA HIS A 17 -11.31 -12.00 2.37
C HIS A 17 -12.42 -12.98 2.83
N ALA A 18 -13.63 -12.82 2.30
CA ALA A 18 -14.76 -13.69 2.66
C ALA A 18 -14.55 -15.16 2.29
N THR A 19 -13.55 -15.48 1.45
CA THR A 19 -13.24 -16.86 1.07
C THR A 19 -12.43 -17.62 2.11
N ASP A 20 -11.96 -16.95 3.17
CA ASP A 20 -11.10 -17.48 4.24
C ASP A 20 -9.74 -17.99 3.77
N ILE A 21 -9.47 -17.99 2.49
CA ILE A 21 -8.18 -18.40 1.92
C ILE A 21 -7.45 -17.25 1.25
N ALA A 22 -8.04 -16.04 1.29
CA ALA A 22 -7.47 -14.87 0.66
C ALA A 22 -6.28 -14.35 1.47
N ARG A 23 -5.18 -14.11 0.76
CA ARG A 23 -3.96 -13.51 1.32
C ARG A 23 -3.61 -12.29 0.48
N GLU A 24 -2.43 -11.69 0.73
CA GLU A 24 -1.99 -10.51 -0.01
C GLU A 24 -2.07 -10.71 -1.52
N HIS A 25 -1.74 -11.91 -2.03
CA HIS A 25 -1.79 -12.20 -3.45
C HIS A 25 -3.21 -12.16 -4.02
N ALA A 26 -4.21 -12.44 -3.20
CA ALA A 26 -5.60 -12.48 -3.67
C ALA A 26 -6.12 -11.07 -4.00
N TYR A 27 -5.66 -10.03 -3.29
CA TYR A 27 -6.13 -8.67 -3.55
C TYR A 27 -5.12 -7.82 -4.34
N ARG A 28 -3.94 -8.35 -4.65
CA ARG A 28 -2.91 -7.59 -5.40
C ARG A 28 -3.40 -7.07 -6.74
N PRO A 29 -4.17 -7.83 -7.55
CA PRO A 29 -4.70 -7.28 -8.80
C PRO A 29 -5.58 -6.04 -8.58
N ALA A 30 -6.42 -6.04 -7.54
CA ALA A 30 -7.25 -4.88 -7.22
C ALA A 30 -6.40 -3.71 -6.75
N LEU A 31 -5.34 -3.98 -5.97
CA LEU A 31 -4.39 -2.97 -5.53
C LEU A 31 -3.67 -2.35 -6.73
N GLU A 32 -3.21 -3.17 -7.67
CA GLU A 32 -2.56 -2.67 -8.88
C GLU A 32 -3.51 -1.76 -9.67
N LYS A 33 -4.77 -2.15 -9.81
CA LYS A 33 -5.79 -1.35 -10.50
C LYS A 33 -5.98 -0.01 -9.80
N LEU A 34 -6.06 -0.02 -8.47
CA LEU A 34 -6.18 1.22 -7.69
C LEU A 34 -4.98 2.13 -7.92
N LEU A 35 -3.78 1.60 -7.81
CA LEU A 35 -2.55 2.39 -7.99
C LEU A 35 -2.45 2.96 -9.40
N LYS A 36 -2.80 2.20 -10.43
CA LYS A 36 -2.80 2.67 -11.81
C LYS A 36 -3.81 3.79 -12.07
N SER A 37 -4.86 3.88 -11.26
CA SER A 37 -5.88 4.90 -11.41
C SER A 37 -5.49 6.26 -10.83
N ILE A 38 -4.40 6.31 -10.04
CA ILE A 38 -3.99 7.54 -9.35
C ILE A 38 -3.64 8.65 -10.34
N ASN A 39 -2.78 8.33 -11.30
CA ASN A 39 -2.32 9.30 -12.28
C ASN A 39 -1.94 8.59 -13.57
N PRO A 40 -2.63 8.87 -14.70
CA PRO A 40 -2.34 8.18 -15.97
C PRO A 40 -0.93 8.41 -16.51
N SER A 41 -0.25 9.46 -16.04
CA SER A 41 1.12 9.73 -16.47
C SER A 41 2.16 8.90 -15.73
N LEU A 42 1.75 8.18 -14.68
CA LEU A 42 2.64 7.30 -13.90
C LEU A 42 2.46 5.86 -14.36
N THR A 43 3.52 5.09 -14.26
CA THR A 43 3.51 3.66 -14.54
C THR A 43 3.65 2.89 -13.24
N VAL A 44 2.80 1.87 -13.06
CA VAL A 44 2.87 0.99 -11.89
C VAL A 44 3.35 -0.37 -12.39
N ILE A 45 4.44 -0.87 -11.81
CA ILE A 45 5.03 -2.16 -12.16
C ILE A 45 4.86 -3.12 -10.98
N ASN A 46 4.20 -4.24 -11.24
CA ASN A 46 4.03 -5.32 -10.27
C ASN A 46 5.27 -6.21 -10.31
N GLU A 47 5.78 -6.57 -9.15
CA GLU A 47 7.00 -7.38 -9.01
C GLU A 47 8.19 -6.77 -9.76
N PRO A 48 8.60 -5.53 -9.39
CA PRO A 48 9.72 -4.88 -10.04
C PRO A 48 11.03 -5.62 -9.75
N ARG A 49 12.08 -5.24 -10.50
CA ARG A 49 13.42 -5.77 -10.25
C ARG A 49 13.84 -5.50 -8.81
N ARG A 50 14.57 -6.47 -8.22
CA ARG A 50 15.09 -6.33 -6.87
C ARG A 50 16.00 -5.10 -6.77
N ILE A 51 15.82 -4.33 -5.70
CA ILE A 51 16.68 -3.21 -5.34
C ILE A 51 17.56 -3.61 -4.14
N GLU A 52 18.43 -2.72 -3.71
CA GLU A 52 19.40 -3.03 -2.66
C GLU A 52 18.74 -3.55 -1.37
N CYS A 53 17.65 -2.93 -0.93
CA CYS A 53 16.99 -3.32 0.32
C CYS A 53 16.01 -4.49 0.18
N GLY A 54 15.74 -4.98 -1.04
CA GLY A 54 14.86 -6.12 -1.25
C GLY A 54 14.00 -5.99 -2.49
N SER A 55 12.85 -6.66 -2.49
CA SER A 55 11.93 -6.72 -3.62
C SER A 55 10.52 -6.28 -3.21
N PRO A 56 10.26 -4.95 -3.13
CA PRO A 56 8.90 -4.47 -2.87
C PRO A 56 7.91 -4.96 -3.93
N ASP A 57 6.65 -5.06 -3.57
CA ASP A 57 5.63 -5.62 -4.45
C ASP A 57 5.35 -4.76 -5.68
N PHE A 58 5.40 -3.44 -5.54
CA PHE A 58 5.15 -2.51 -6.66
C PHE A 58 6.14 -1.37 -6.65
N VAL A 59 6.47 -0.88 -7.85
CA VAL A 59 7.16 0.40 -8.01
C VAL A 59 6.28 1.33 -8.84
N ILE A 60 6.25 2.60 -8.45
CA ILE A 60 5.56 3.65 -9.19
C ILE A 60 6.62 4.48 -9.89
N MET A 61 6.51 4.57 -11.23
CA MET A 61 7.52 5.21 -12.08
C MET A 61 6.96 6.46 -12.72
N ARG A 62 7.80 7.47 -12.84
CA ARG A 62 7.55 8.62 -13.72
C ARG A 62 8.60 8.55 -14.82
N GLY A 63 8.20 8.05 -15.99
CA GLY A 63 9.18 7.73 -17.04
C GLY A 63 10.12 6.64 -16.55
N ASP A 64 11.41 6.92 -16.54
CA ASP A 64 12.43 5.97 -16.08
C ASP A 64 12.81 6.15 -14.62
N ILE A 65 12.14 7.04 -13.89
CA ILE A 65 12.50 7.41 -12.52
C ILE A 65 11.51 6.79 -11.54
N PRO A 66 11.96 5.93 -10.60
CA PRO A 66 11.11 5.46 -9.52
C PRO A 66 10.75 6.63 -8.59
N VAL A 67 9.45 6.84 -8.36
CA VAL A 67 8.98 7.89 -7.45
C VAL A 67 8.45 7.34 -6.14
N GLY A 68 8.13 6.05 -6.08
CA GLY A 68 7.67 5.42 -4.85
C GLY A 68 7.54 3.92 -4.98
N TYR A 69 7.48 3.24 -3.84
CA TYR A 69 7.32 1.78 -3.78
C TYR A 69 6.18 1.45 -2.84
N VAL A 70 5.53 0.32 -3.08
CA VAL A 70 4.42 -0.18 -2.27
C VAL A 70 4.71 -1.61 -1.86
N GLU A 71 4.54 -1.90 -0.58
CA GLU A 71 4.63 -3.25 -0.04
C GLU A 71 3.26 -3.64 0.52
N ALA A 72 2.73 -4.76 0.06
CA ALA A 72 1.43 -5.28 0.48
C ALA A 72 1.61 -6.45 1.44
N LYS A 73 0.74 -6.53 2.44
CA LYS A 73 0.72 -7.62 3.43
C LYS A 73 -0.68 -8.21 3.48
N ASP A 74 -0.80 -9.39 4.10
CA ASP A 74 -2.11 -10.05 4.27
C ASP A 74 -3.09 -9.15 5.01
N VAL A 75 -4.38 -9.28 4.62
CA VAL A 75 -5.46 -8.58 5.29
C VAL A 75 -5.52 -8.99 6.73
N GLY A 76 -5.41 -8.81 7.67
CA GLY A 76 -5.39 -9.27 9.05
C GLY A 76 -4.04 -9.08 9.72
N LEU A 77 -2.99 -8.80 8.96
CA LEU A 77 -1.68 -8.50 9.54
C LEU A 77 -1.66 -7.03 9.98
N ASP A 78 -1.31 -6.79 11.24
CA ASP A 78 -1.17 -5.41 11.74
C ASP A 78 0.17 -4.85 11.27
N ILE A 79 0.16 -4.00 10.26
CA ILE A 79 1.38 -3.42 9.68
C ILE A 79 2.09 -2.44 10.61
N ARG A 80 1.45 -2.05 11.71
CA ARG A 80 2.02 -1.12 12.70
C ARG A 80 2.66 -1.85 13.88
N LYS A 81 2.45 -3.17 13.98
CA LYS A 81 2.98 -4.00 15.07
C LYS A 81 3.56 -5.29 14.55
N MET A 82 4.28 -5.23 13.42
CA MET A 82 4.92 -6.41 12.85
C MET A 82 6.09 -6.87 13.70
N LYS A 83 6.39 -8.16 13.60
CA LYS A 83 7.46 -8.81 14.36
C LYS A 83 8.33 -9.67 13.44
N GLY A 84 9.51 -10.05 13.94
CA GLY A 84 10.38 -10.98 13.23
C GLY A 84 10.78 -10.49 11.86
N ALA A 85 10.72 -11.38 10.87
CA ALA A 85 11.15 -11.09 9.50
C ALA A 85 10.38 -9.94 8.86
N ASN A 86 9.08 -9.82 9.15
CA ASN A 86 8.28 -8.72 8.62
C ASN A 86 8.73 -7.36 9.18
N LYS A 87 9.04 -7.31 10.48
CA LYS A 87 9.55 -6.08 11.09
C LYS A 87 10.92 -5.71 10.53
N ASP A 88 11.79 -6.70 10.35
CA ASP A 88 13.13 -6.47 9.79
C ASP A 88 13.04 -5.98 8.34
N GLN A 89 12.14 -6.56 7.55
CA GLN A 89 11.89 -6.11 6.18
C GLN A 89 11.42 -4.67 6.16
N GLN A 90 10.46 -4.32 7.02
CA GLN A 90 9.93 -2.96 7.09
C GLN A 90 11.03 -1.97 7.42
N GLN A 91 11.90 -2.31 8.35
CA GLN A 91 13.02 -1.42 8.73
C GLN A 91 13.97 -1.22 7.55
N ARG A 92 14.33 -2.30 6.84
CA ARG A 92 15.20 -2.20 5.66
C ARG A 92 14.56 -1.32 4.58
N TYR A 93 13.25 -1.49 4.33
CA TYR A 93 12.55 -0.72 3.31
C TYR A 93 12.45 0.75 3.71
N ARG A 94 12.13 1.01 4.97
CA ARG A 94 12.08 2.40 5.47
C ARG A 94 13.44 3.08 5.34
N ASP A 95 14.51 2.38 5.66
CA ASP A 95 15.86 2.95 5.58
C ASP A 95 16.29 3.18 4.12
N GLY A 96 15.91 2.31 3.20
CA GLY A 96 16.40 2.32 1.83
C GLY A 96 15.48 2.97 0.80
N ILE A 97 14.21 3.25 1.14
CA ILE A 97 13.23 3.76 0.19
C ILE A 97 12.69 5.12 0.66
N PRO A 98 12.98 6.21 -0.10
CA PRO A 98 12.56 7.55 0.32
C PRO A 98 11.05 7.77 0.35
N ASN A 99 10.28 7.11 -0.54
CA ASN A 99 8.83 7.22 -0.58
C ASN A 99 8.24 5.81 -0.59
N LEU A 100 7.62 5.42 0.52
CA LEU A 100 7.20 4.04 0.75
C LEU A 100 5.76 4.01 1.26
N ILE A 101 4.97 3.09 0.74
CA ILE A 101 3.63 2.79 1.24
C ILE A 101 3.62 1.34 1.72
N TYR A 102 3.17 1.13 2.95
CA TYR A 102 2.83 -0.19 3.49
C TYR A 102 1.33 -0.29 3.62
N THR A 103 0.76 -1.42 3.20
CA THR A 103 -0.68 -1.64 3.32
C THR A 103 -0.99 -3.12 3.52
N ASN A 104 -2.06 -3.40 4.27
CA ASN A 104 -2.67 -4.73 4.34
C ASN A 104 -4.00 -4.77 3.60
N GLY A 105 -4.26 -3.76 2.76
CA GLY A 105 -5.52 -3.59 2.05
C GLY A 105 -6.51 -2.69 2.77
N LEU A 106 -6.46 -2.63 4.08
CA LEU A 106 -7.35 -1.81 4.92
C LEU A 106 -6.61 -0.67 5.57
N ASP A 107 -5.48 -0.94 6.16
CA ASP A 107 -4.61 0.05 6.79
C ASP A 107 -3.53 0.47 5.81
N TRP A 108 -3.26 1.76 5.78
CA TRP A 108 -2.29 2.36 4.87
C TRP A 108 -1.38 3.27 5.65
N ASP A 109 -0.06 3.02 5.59
CA ASP A 109 0.95 3.87 6.21
C ASP A 109 1.86 4.42 5.12
N PHE A 110 2.09 5.74 5.16
CA PHE A 110 2.90 6.46 4.19
C PHE A 110 4.17 6.95 4.88
N TYR A 111 5.32 6.58 4.33
CA TYR A 111 6.62 6.94 4.86
C TYR A 111 7.40 7.79 3.85
N ARG A 112 8.12 8.77 4.36
CA ARG A 112 9.00 9.61 3.54
C ARG A 112 10.28 9.90 4.30
N HIS A 113 11.42 9.93 3.60
CA HIS A 113 12.67 10.38 4.20
C HIS A 113 12.62 11.89 4.45
N ASP A 114 13.10 12.32 5.61
CA ASP A 114 13.28 13.74 5.91
C ASP A 114 14.57 14.24 5.28
N SER A 115 14.94 15.51 5.56
CA SER A 115 16.15 16.13 5.00
C SER A 115 17.43 15.43 5.43
N ASP A 116 17.39 14.68 6.54
CA ASP A 116 18.55 13.94 7.05
C ASP A 116 18.57 12.49 6.55
N GLY A 117 17.61 12.09 5.71
CA GLY A 117 17.50 10.75 5.19
C GLY A 117 16.85 9.76 6.12
N ASN A 118 16.22 10.21 7.19
CA ASN A 118 15.51 9.35 8.14
C ASN A 118 14.06 9.17 7.74
N SER A 119 13.57 7.93 7.82
CA SER A 119 12.18 7.62 7.46
C SER A 119 11.24 8.12 8.54
N GLN A 120 10.21 8.85 8.11
CA GLN A 120 9.14 9.34 8.97
C GLN A 120 7.80 8.86 8.43
N ARG A 121 6.90 8.41 9.33
CA ARG A 121 5.53 8.13 8.92
C ARG A 121 4.80 9.46 8.83
N ILE A 122 4.50 9.89 7.61
CA ILE A 122 3.91 11.20 7.36
C ILE A 122 2.38 11.19 7.36
N ALA A 123 1.79 10.01 7.17
CA ALA A 123 0.33 9.87 7.15
C ALA A 123 -0.05 8.42 7.39
N ASP A 124 -1.26 8.22 7.90
CA ASP A 124 -1.89 6.91 7.99
C ASP A 124 -3.40 7.05 7.76
N VAL A 125 -4.03 5.96 7.31
CA VAL A 125 -5.47 5.91 7.14
C VAL A 125 -5.92 4.46 7.17
N SER A 126 -7.11 4.21 7.71
CA SER A 126 -7.74 2.88 7.73
C SER A 126 -9.10 2.99 7.07
N ILE A 127 -9.35 2.16 6.04
CA ILE A 127 -10.62 2.17 5.31
C ILE A 127 -11.58 1.07 5.75
N GLY A 128 -11.16 0.23 6.68
CA GLY A 128 -12.01 -0.80 7.25
C GLY A 128 -11.38 -1.39 8.49
N ASP A 129 -12.10 -2.30 9.14
CA ASP A 129 -11.66 -2.93 10.37
C ASP A 129 -11.91 -4.44 10.27
N TYR A 130 -10.84 -5.22 10.14
CA TYR A 130 -10.94 -6.66 10.04
C TYR A 130 -11.35 -7.32 11.37
N LEU A 131 -11.12 -6.67 12.50
CA LEU A 131 -11.57 -7.15 13.81
C LEU A 131 -13.09 -7.14 13.92
N MET A 132 -13.74 -6.27 13.14
CA MET A 132 -15.19 -6.16 13.09
C MET A 132 -15.77 -6.73 11.81
N GLY A 133 -15.09 -7.70 11.20
CA GLY A 133 -15.58 -8.37 10.00
C GLY A 133 -15.52 -7.53 8.75
N LEU A 134 -14.46 -6.74 8.58
CA LEU A 134 -14.26 -5.87 7.43
C LEU A 134 -15.39 -4.82 7.28
N GLN A 135 -15.79 -4.22 8.39
CA GLN A 135 -16.70 -3.08 8.34
C GLN A 135 -16.01 -1.90 7.64
N SER A 136 -16.68 -1.29 6.68
CA SER A 136 -16.11 -0.17 5.96
C SER A 136 -16.06 1.10 6.81
N ASN A 137 -14.99 1.85 6.68
CA ASN A 137 -14.88 3.20 7.22
C ASN A 137 -14.99 4.19 6.06
N LYS A 138 -16.20 4.45 5.63
CA LYS A 138 -16.46 5.26 4.43
C LYS A 138 -15.92 6.68 4.54
N THR A 139 -15.79 7.21 5.75
CA THR A 139 -15.24 8.56 5.93
C THR A 139 -13.75 8.63 5.61
N SER A 140 -13.06 7.47 5.62
CA SER A 140 -11.64 7.41 5.29
C SER A 140 -11.37 7.24 3.79
N PHE A 141 -12.38 6.90 2.99
CA PHE A 141 -12.19 6.71 1.55
C PHE A 141 -11.66 7.98 0.87
N PRO A 142 -12.26 9.17 1.08
CA PRO A 142 -11.71 10.40 0.50
C PRO A 142 -10.31 10.73 1.02
N ALA A 143 -10.03 10.43 2.29
CA ALA A 143 -8.70 10.68 2.86
C ALA A 143 -7.63 9.83 2.17
N LEU A 144 -7.90 8.54 1.92
CA LEU A 144 -6.97 7.69 1.20
C LEU A 144 -6.77 8.16 -0.24
N GLU A 145 -7.87 8.52 -0.93
CA GLU A 145 -7.78 9.05 -2.29
C GLU A 145 -6.87 10.27 -2.35
N ALA A 146 -7.00 11.19 -1.40
CA ALA A 146 -6.17 12.40 -1.34
C ALA A 146 -4.70 12.06 -1.11
N LEU A 147 -4.40 11.13 -0.20
CA LEU A 147 -3.01 10.73 0.09
C LEU A 147 -2.36 10.04 -1.11
N LEU A 148 -3.11 9.21 -1.82
CA LEU A 148 -2.58 8.52 -3.01
C LEU A 148 -2.29 9.50 -4.14
N TYR A 149 -2.99 10.62 -4.21
CA TYR A 149 -2.75 11.64 -5.23
C TYR A 149 -1.44 12.39 -5.02
N ASP A 150 -1.01 12.49 -3.78
CA ASP A 150 0.27 13.10 -3.44
C ASP A 150 1.39 12.07 -3.54
#